data_91b8cb7fa612bdc0dd4c73a437bb329b
#
_entry.id   91b8cb7fa612bdc0dd4c73a437bb329b
#
_cell.length_a   1.000
_cell.length_b   1.000
_cell.length_c   1.000
_cell.angle_alpha   90.00
_cell.angle_beta   90.00
_cell.angle_gamma   90.00
#
_symmetry.space_group_name_H-M   'P 1'
#
loop_
_entity.id
_entity.type
_entity.pdbx_description
1 polymer ?
#
loop_
_entity_poly.entity_id
_entity_poly.type
_entity_poly.pdbx_seq_one_letter_code
_entity_poly.pdbx_strand_id
1 'polypeptide(L)'
;MQKRKLGKSNLEVSAIGLGCMGMSFGYGPPKDEQEMISLLRLAVERGVTFFDTAEIYGPFTNEELVGEALAPKRERVVIATKFGFKLGPKGEQIGLDSRPEHIKEVADASLKRLRTDVIDLFYQHRVDPGVPIEDVAGAVKDLIHKGKVKHFGLSEPGVQTIRRAHAVQSVTAVQNEYSLWWRKPEEEVLPTLEELGIGFVPFSPLGRGFLSGKISENTTFDSSDLRNTLPRFTPEARKANQALVDLLGEIAKRKKATPAQIALAWLLAQKPWIVPIPGTTKLKRLEENIGAAAIELTPDDLREIETAASKIKVQGARYPERLEQMTGR
;
A
#
# COMPACT_ATOMS: atom_id res chain seq x y z
N MET A 1 12.46 1.16 -15.44
CA MET A 1 12.43 0.64 -14.06
C MET A 1 12.38 -0.89 -14.13
N GLN A 2 13.05 -1.60 -13.19
CA GLN A 2 12.96 -3.05 -13.07
C GLN A 2 11.51 -3.47 -12.83
N LYS A 3 11.15 -4.65 -13.27
CA LYS A 3 9.83 -5.24 -13.07
C LYS A 3 9.90 -6.41 -12.08
N ARG A 4 8.80 -6.68 -11.39
CA ARG A 4 8.64 -7.77 -10.44
C ARG A 4 7.31 -8.48 -10.67
N LYS A 5 7.30 -9.79 -10.45
CA LYS A 5 6.06 -10.58 -10.43
C LYS A 5 5.49 -10.60 -9.01
N LEU A 6 4.19 -10.41 -8.89
CA LEU A 6 3.48 -10.61 -7.64
C LEU A 6 3.29 -12.10 -7.38
N GLY A 7 4.21 -12.67 -6.63
CA GLY A 7 4.28 -14.10 -6.33
C GLY A 7 4.50 -14.97 -7.57
N LYS A 8 3.80 -16.10 -7.61
CA LYS A 8 3.80 -17.03 -8.75
C LYS A 8 2.73 -16.68 -9.79
N SER A 9 2.01 -15.56 -9.61
CA SER A 9 1.04 -15.09 -10.59
C SER A 9 1.74 -14.58 -11.87
N ASN A 10 0.97 -14.38 -12.93
CA ASN A 10 1.45 -13.74 -14.15
C ASN A 10 1.41 -12.21 -14.09
N LEU A 11 1.01 -11.62 -12.96
CA LEU A 11 0.93 -10.19 -12.78
C LEU A 11 2.33 -9.60 -12.56
N GLU A 12 2.86 -8.98 -13.60
CA GLU A 12 4.15 -8.29 -13.59
C GLU A 12 3.93 -6.78 -13.51
N VAL A 13 4.62 -6.13 -12.57
CA VAL A 13 4.52 -4.70 -12.30
C VAL A 13 5.90 -4.06 -12.12
N SER A 14 5.99 -2.72 -12.16
CA SER A 14 7.21 -2.01 -11.78
C SER A 14 7.61 -2.36 -10.35
N ALA A 15 8.92 -2.43 -10.07
CA ALA A 15 9.46 -2.81 -8.76
C ALA A 15 8.96 -1.91 -7.60
N ILE A 16 8.58 -0.70 -7.93
CA ILE A 16 7.92 0.26 -7.02
C ILE A 16 6.65 0.73 -7.71
N GLY A 17 5.52 0.61 -7.01
CA GLY A 17 4.24 1.17 -7.43
C GLY A 17 3.99 2.57 -6.82
N LEU A 18 2.84 3.14 -7.08
CA LEU A 18 2.41 4.43 -6.54
C LEU A 18 1.09 4.29 -5.79
N GLY A 19 1.12 4.54 -4.46
CA GLY A 19 -0.09 4.68 -3.65
C GLY A 19 -0.75 6.04 -3.90
N CYS A 20 -2.01 6.06 -4.33
CA CYS A 20 -2.71 7.28 -4.74
C CYS A 20 -3.52 7.93 -3.61
N MET A 21 -3.67 7.29 -2.44
CA MET A 21 -4.52 7.77 -1.33
C MET A 21 -4.28 9.23 -0.97
N GLY A 22 -3.02 9.64 -0.82
CA GLY A 22 -2.64 10.98 -0.35
C GLY A 22 -2.97 12.13 -1.32
N MET A 23 -3.44 11.83 -2.52
CA MET A 23 -3.88 12.84 -3.50
C MET A 23 -5.26 13.41 -3.14
N SER A 24 -6.13 12.61 -2.53
CA SER A 24 -7.52 12.97 -2.21
C SER A 24 -7.90 12.76 -0.74
N PHE A 25 -7.09 12.04 0.04
CA PHE A 25 -7.51 11.57 1.36
C PHE A 25 -6.35 11.40 2.36
N GLY A 26 -6.59 11.73 3.62
CA GLY A 26 -5.82 11.25 4.77
C GLY A 26 -4.56 12.07 5.13
N TYR A 27 -4.05 12.96 4.28
CA TYR A 27 -2.84 13.76 4.54
C TYR A 27 -3.09 15.26 4.34
N GLY A 28 -4.10 15.77 5.04
CA GLY A 28 -4.57 17.13 4.89
C GLY A 28 -5.61 17.26 3.77
N PRO A 29 -5.94 18.48 3.33
CA PRO A 29 -6.96 18.71 2.30
C PRO A 29 -6.57 18.05 0.97
N PRO A 30 -7.57 17.66 0.14
CA PRO A 30 -7.34 17.16 -1.22
C PRO A 30 -6.43 18.10 -2.00
N LYS A 31 -5.61 17.53 -2.88
CA LYS A 31 -4.70 18.30 -3.73
C LYS A 31 -5.41 18.77 -5.00
N ASP A 32 -4.80 19.73 -5.69
CA ASP A 32 -5.30 20.16 -6.98
C ASP A 32 -5.37 18.97 -7.96
N GLU A 33 -6.52 18.80 -8.57
CA GLU A 33 -6.83 17.64 -9.41
C GLU A 33 -5.94 17.61 -10.65
N GLN A 34 -5.71 18.75 -11.30
CA GLN A 34 -4.91 18.82 -12.53
C GLN A 34 -3.42 18.58 -12.24
N GLU A 35 -2.94 19.04 -11.10
CA GLU A 35 -1.58 18.72 -10.64
C GLU A 35 -1.42 17.21 -10.40
N MET A 36 -2.44 16.56 -9.79
CA MET A 36 -2.38 15.12 -9.52
C MET A 36 -2.53 14.29 -10.79
N ILE A 37 -3.38 14.68 -11.73
CA ILE A 37 -3.47 14.07 -13.06
C ILE A 37 -2.10 14.13 -13.77
N SER A 38 -1.48 15.30 -13.75
CA SER A 38 -0.15 15.50 -14.33
C SER A 38 0.91 14.61 -13.67
N LEU A 39 0.89 14.51 -12.34
CA LEU A 39 1.81 13.67 -11.57
C LEU A 39 1.62 12.17 -11.90
N LEU A 40 0.39 11.70 -12.00
CA LEU A 40 0.09 10.31 -12.37
C LEU A 40 0.59 9.97 -13.78
N ARG A 41 0.37 10.87 -14.74
CA ARG A 41 0.87 10.71 -16.11
C ARG A 41 2.39 10.69 -16.17
N LEU A 42 3.04 11.60 -15.45
CA LEU A 42 4.50 11.60 -15.32
C LEU A 42 5.04 10.33 -14.64
N ALA A 43 4.32 9.76 -13.67
CA ALA A 43 4.70 8.49 -13.07
C ALA A 43 4.75 7.36 -14.12
N VAL A 44 3.77 7.29 -15.01
CA VAL A 44 3.78 6.32 -16.12
C VAL A 44 4.99 6.55 -17.04
N GLU A 45 5.30 7.80 -17.36
CA GLU A 45 6.46 8.14 -18.20
C GLU A 45 7.81 7.82 -17.54
N ARG A 46 7.87 7.86 -16.21
CA ARG A 46 9.03 7.42 -15.40
C ARG A 46 9.08 5.90 -15.21
N GLY A 47 8.14 5.15 -15.81
CA GLY A 47 8.12 3.68 -15.81
C GLY A 47 7.41 3.04 -14.62
N VAL A 48 6.60 3.79 -13.85
CA VAL A 48 5.67 3.20 -12.89
C VAL A 48 4.52 2.56 -13.66
N THR A 49 4.26 1.29 -13.37
CA THR A 49 3.15 0.55 -14.00
C THR A 49 2.10 0.09 -13.01
N PHE A 50 2.31 0.27 -11.70
CA PHE A 50 1.41 -0.19 -10.66
C PHE A 50 0.86 0.97 -9.84
N PHE A 51 -0.46 1.17 -9.87
CA PHE A 51 -1.18 2.25 -9.21
C PHE A 51 -2.22 1.67 -8.25
N ASP A 52 -2.21 2.12 -7.00
CA ASP A 52 -3.08 1.62 -5.94
C ASP A 52 -4.02 2.71 -5.45
N THR A 53 -5.32 2.45 -5.54
CA THR A 53 -6.41 3.29 -5.04
C THR A 53 -7.40 2.49 -4.21
N ALA A 54 -8.53 3.06 -3.83
CA ALA A 54 -9.67 2.40 -3.19
C ALA A 54 -10.93 3.26 -3.30
N GLU A 55 -12.11 2.61 -3.26
CA GLU A 55 -13.40 3.31 -3.26
C GLU A 55 -13.56 4.32 -2.11
N ILE A 56 -13.02 3.98 -0.92
CA ILE A 56 -13.12 4.85 0.26
C ILE A 56 -12.26 6.11 0.18
N TYR A 57 -11.29 6.19 -0.74
CA TYR A 57 -10.41 7.34 -0.81
C TYR A 57 -11.12 8.54 -1.43
N GLY A 58 -11.40 9.54 -0.59
CA GLY A 58 -11.96 10.79 -0.98
C GLY A 58 -13.46 11.06 -0.85
N PRO A 59 -14.38 10.13 -0.40
CA PRO A 59 -14.63 8.83 -0.98
C PRO A 59 -14.97 8.93 -2.48
N PHE A 60 -14.66 7.91 -3.22
CA PHE A 60 -14.83 7.74 -4.67
C PHE A 60 -13.95 8.66 -5.54
N THR A 61 -13.70 9.91 -5.14
CA THR A 61 -13.00 10.92 -5.96
C THR A 61 -11.58 10.52 -6.34
N ASN A 62 -10.92 9.67 -5.53
CA ASN A 62 -9.60 9.15 -5.87
C ASN A 62 -9.64 8.19 -7.05
N GLU A 63 -10.63 7.32 -7.14
CA GLU A 63 -10.80 6.46 -8.32
C GLU A 63 -11.14 7.27 -9.57
N GLU A 64 -11.95 8.32 -9.46
CA GLU A 64 -12.25 9.24 -10.57
C GLU A 64 -10.99 9.94 -11.08
N LEU A 65 -10.17 10.47 -10.16
CA LEU A 65 -8.87 11.08 -10.46
C LEU A 65 -7.92 10.10 -11.17
N VAL A 66 -7.77 8.88 -10.63
CA VAL A 66 -6.91 7.84 -11.21
C VAL A 66 -7.44 7.42 -12.58
N GLY A 67 -8.75 7.24 -12.73
CA GLY A 67 -9.41 6.90 -13.98
C GLY A 67 -9.16 7.95 -15.07
N GLU A 68 -9.35 9.24 -14.76
CA GLU A 68 -9.08 10.32 -15.69
C GLU A 68 -7.61 10.42 -16.11
N ALA A 69 -6.72 10.28 -15.15
CA ALA A 69 -5.29 10.37 -15.42
C ALA A 69 -4.79 9.22 -16.30
N LEU A 70 -5.25 7.98 -16.04
CA LEU A 70 -4.67 6.77 -16.60
C LEU A 70 -5.44 6.18 -17.78
N ALA A 71 -6.69 6.57 -18.03
CA ALA A 71 -7.46 6.08 -19.18
C ALA A 71 -6.70 6.19 -20.51
N PRO A 72 -5.98 7.29 -20.84
CA PRO A 72 -5.20 7.38 -22.07
C PRO A 72 -3.98 6.44 -22.14
N LYS A 73 -3.61 5.83 -21.01
CA LYS A 73 -2.44 4.93 -20.87
C LYS A 73 -2.84 3.56 -20.31
N ARG A 74 -4.15 3.23 -20.31
CA ARG A 74 -4.72 2.07 -19.61
C ARG A 74 -3.99 0.75 -19.84
N GLU A 75 -3.60 0.47 -21.07
CA GLU A 75 -2.91 -0.76 -21.46
C GLU A 75 -1.46 -0.87 -20.93
N ARG A 76 -0.90 0.23 -20.47
CA ARG A 76 0.48 0.31 -19.96
C ARG A 76 0.56 0.18 -18.45
N VAL A 77 -0.58 0.11 -17.76
CA VAL A 77 -0.64 0.18 -16.31
C VAL A 77 -1.49 -0.94 -15.71
N VAL A 78 -1.18 -1.26 -14.48
CA VAL A 78 -1.94 -2.14 -13.59
C VAL A 78 -2.60 -1.26 -12.54
N ILE A 79 -3.92 -1.29 -12.46
CA ILE A 79 -4.70 -0.54 -11.48
C ILE A 79 -5.25 -1.51 -10.44
N ALA A 80 -4.88 -1.26 -9.17
CA ALA A 80 -5.45 -1.94 -8.03
C ALA A 80 -6.45 -1.01 -7.32
N THR A 81 -7.62 -1.55 -6.98
CA THR A 81 -8.59 -0.87 -6.12
C THR A 81 -9.16 -1.83 -5.09
N LYS A 82 -9.99 -1.33 -4.16
CA LYS A 82 -10.38 -2.08 -2.97
C LYS A 82 -11.87 -1.88 -2.66
N PHE A 83 -12.50 -2.95 -2.15
CA PHE A 83 -13.87 -2.99 -1.65
C PHE A 83 -13.92 -3.35 -0.17
N GLY A 84 -15.09 -3.29 0.44
CA GLY A 84 -15.39 -3.89 1.73
C GLY A 84 -15.65 -2.91 2.86
N PHE A 85 -15.53 -1.61 2.64
CA PHE A 85 -16.06 -0.62 3.57
C PHE A 85 -17.53 -0.33 3.29
N LYS A 86 -18.30 -0.17 4.38
CA LYS A 86 -19.66 0.38 4.31
C LYS A 86 -19.59 1.87 4.46
N LEU A 87 -20.07 2.58 3.45
CA LEU A 87 -20.10 4.04 3.42
C LEU A 87 -21.53 4.54 3.70
N GLY A 88 -21.63 5.57 4.53
CA GLY A 88 -22.87 6.28 4.80
C GLY A 88 -23.24 7.27 3.69
N PRO A 89 -24.41 7.91 3.80
CA PRO A 89 -24.93 8.84 2.77
C PRO A 89 -24.02 10.04 2.50
N LYS A 90 -23.16 10.42 3.44
CA LYS A 90 -22.20 11.53 3.31
C LYS A 90 -20.78 11.02 2.97
N GLY A 91 -20.64 9.74 2.64
CA GLY A 91 -19.36 9.11 2.37
C GLY A 91 -18.54 8.76 3.62
N GLU A 92 -19.07 8.94 4.82
CA GLU A 92 -18.43 8.54 6.06
C GLU A 92 -18.35 7.01 6.19
N GLN A 93 -17.26 6.50 6.73
CA GLN A 93 -17.10 5.08 7.03
C GLN A 93 -17.97 4.69 8.22
N ILE A 94 -19.00 3.88 7.99
CA ILE A 94 -19.94 3.42 9.02
C ILE A 94 -19.79 1.93 9.40
N GLY A 95 -18.93 1.20 8.73
CA GLY A 95 -18.67 -0.21 9.02
C GLY A 95 -17.94 -0.94 7.90
N LEU A 96 -18.14 -2.24 7.86
CA LEU A 96 -17.68 -3.14 6.79
C LEU A 96 -18.89 -3.75 6.09
N ASP A 97 -18.74 -4.05 4.81
CA ASP A 97 -19.72 -4.79 4.00
C ASP A 97 -18.98 -5.53 2.88
N SER A 98 -18.77 -6.82 3.10
CA SER A 98 -18.18 -7.72 2.10
C SER A 98 -19.18 -8.78 1.60
N ARG A 99 -20.49 -8.49 1.67
CA ARG A 99 -21.50 -9.41 1.09
C ARG A 99 -21.30 -9.51 -0.43
N PRO A 100 -21.53 -10.68 -1.03
CA PRO A 100 -21.31 -10.92 -2.46
C PRO A 100 -22.01 -9.89 -3.38
N GLU A 101 -23.21 -9.46 -3.03
CA GLU A 101 -23.98 -8.48 -3.79
C GLU A 101 -23.26 -7.12 -3.78
N HIS A 102 -22.85 -6.66 -2.59
CA HIS A 102 -22.15 -5.40 -2.43
C HIS A 102 -20.79 -5.40 -3.14
N ILE A 103 -20.03 -6.50 -3.08
CA ILE A 103 -18.77 -6.64 -3.82
C ILE A 103 -18.99 -6.42 -5.32
N LYS A 104 -20.06 -6.98 -5.89
CA LYS A 104 -20.40 -6.84 -7.31
C LYS A 104 -20.81 -5.40 -7.66
N GLU A 105 -21.61 -4.76 -6.80
CA GLU A 105 -21.98 -3.34 -6.93
C GLU A 105 -20.75 -2.42 -6.91
N VAL A 106 -19.84 -2.63 -5.95
CA VAL A 106 -18.59 -1.87 -5.84
C VAL A 106 -17.72 -2.06 -7.08
N ALA A 107 -17.57 -3.29 -7.57
CA ALA A 107 -16.80 -3.56 -8.77
C ALA A 107 -17.34 -2.77 -9.98
N ASP A 108 -18.67 -2.80 -10.20
CA ASP A 108 -19.30 -2.09 -11.31
C ASP A 108 -19.18 -0.57 -11.17
N ALA A 109 -19.28 -0.05 -9.95
CA ALA A 109 -19.08 1.37 -9.68
C ALA A 109 -17.61 1.81 -9.87
N SER A 110 -16.65 0.99 -9.38
CA SER A 110 -15.20 1.25 -9.55
C SER A 110 -14.79 1.22 -11.02
N LEU A 111 -15.30 0.27 -11.82
CA LEU A 111 -15.04 0.24 -13.27
C LEU A 111 -15.45 1.54 -13.96
N LYS A 112 -16.61 2.10 -13.59
CA LYS A 112 -17.10 3.39 -14.14
C LYS A 112 -16.17 4.54 -13.73
N ARG A 113 -15.83 4.66 -12.43
CA ARG A 113 -14.95 5.73 -11.91
C ARG A 113 -13.55 5.65 -12.50
N LEU A 114 -13.01 4.43 -12.61
CA LEU A 114 -11.70 4.18 -13.21
C LEU A 114 -11.69 4.27 -14.74
N ARG A 115 -12.84 4.47 -15.39
CA ARG A 115 -12.98 4.56 -16.85
C ARG A 115 -12.34 3.38 -17.57
N THR A 116 -12.63 2.17 -17.11
CA THR A 116 -12.06 0.92 -17.65
C THR A 116 -13.07 -0.22 -17.59
N ASP A 117 -12.92 -1.20 -18.46
CA ASP A 117 -13.77 -2.39 -18.47
C ASP A 117 -13.25 -3.51 -17.54
N VAL A 118 -12.02 -3.36 -17.00
CA VAL A 118 -11.41 -4.38 -16.17
C VAL A 118 -10.55 -3.78 -15.05
N ILE A 119 -10.73 -4.29 -13.83
CA ILE A 119 -9.86 -4.04 -12.67
C ILE A 119 -8.75 -5.10 -12.70
N ASP A 120 -7.48 -4.67 -12.69
CA ASP A 120 -6.38 -5.63 -12.73
C ASP A 120 -6.20 -6.38 -11.42
N LEU A 121 -6.33 -5.69 -10.27
CA LEU A 121 -6.20 -6.30 -8.94
C LEU A 121 -7.25 -5.71 -7.99
N PHE A 122 -8.12 -6.57 -7.45
CA PHE A 122 -9.24 -6.16 -6.60
C PHE A 122 -9.06 -6.72 -5.20
N TYR A 123 -8.87 -5.83 -4.22
CA TYR A 123 -8.61 -6.21 -2.84
C TYR A 123 -9.85 -6.14 -1.96
N GLN A 124 -10.02 -7.11 -1.06
CA GLN A 124 -10.79 -6.84 0.15
C GLN A 124 -9.96 -5.93 1.07
N HIS A 125 -10.45 -4.72 1.34
CA HIS A 125 -9.68 -3.68 2.04
C HIS A 125 -9.45 -4.01 3.52
N ARG A 126 -10.47 -4.59 4.18
CA ARG A 126 -10.41 -5.19 5.52
C ARG A 126 -11.31 -6.41 5.57
N VAL A 127 -10.90 -7.41 6.30
CA VAL A 127 -11.69 -8.63 6.50
C VAL A 127 -12.96 -8.29 7.28
N ASP A 128 -14.10 -8.58 6.70
CA ASP A 128 -15.41 -8.42 7.32
C ASP A 128 -15.74 -9.68 8.13
N PRO A 129 -15.79 -9.60 9.48
CA PRO A 129 -16.09 -10.76 10.30
C PRO A 129 -17.55 -11.24 10.18
N GLY A 130 -18.43 -10.45 9.58
CA GLY A 130 -19.83 -10.78 9.33
C GLY A 130 -20.06 -11.61 8.07
N VAL A 131 -19.03 -11.82 7.24
CA VAL A 131 -19.14 -12.59 5.98
C VAL A 131 -18.01 -13.61 5.90
N PRO A 132 -18.32 -14.91 5.68
CA PRO A 132 -17.30 -15.93 5.47
C PRO A 132 -16.36 -15.55 4.33
N ILE A 133 -15.05 -15.70 4.55
CA ILE A 133 -14.06 -15.32 3.53
C ILE A 133 -14.19 -16.12 2.24
N GLU A 134 -14.75 -17.33 2.34
CA GLU A 134 -15.05 -18.18 1.19
C GLU A 134 -16.11 -17.54 0.27
N ASP A 135 -17.13 -16.90 0.86
CA ASP A 135 -18.18 -16.21 0.09
C ASP A 135 -17.61 -14.97 -0.60
N VAL A 136 -16.73 -14.24 0.10
CA VAL A 136 -15.97 -13.10 -0.47
C VAL A 136 -15.11 -13.56 -1.66
N ALA A 137 -14.32 -14.62 -1.47
CA ALA A 137 -13.47 -15.18 -2.52
C ALA A 137 -14.31 -15.73 -3.69
N GLY A 138 -15.45 -16.35 -3.40
CA GLY A 138 -16.42 -16.81 -4.40
C GLY A 138 -16.98 -15.67 -5.24
N ALA A 139 -17.36 -14.55 -4.61
CA ALA A 139 -17.86 -13.38 -5.32
C ALA A 139 -16.81 -12.77 -6.26
N VAL A 140 -15.55 -12.68 -5.81
CA VAL A 140 -14.47 -12.18 -6.68
C VAL A 140 -14.15 -13.19 -7.79
N LYS A 141 -14.21 -14.49 -7.53
CA LYS A 141 -14.09 -15.53 -8.56
C LYS A 141 -15.13 -15.36 -9.68
N ASP A 142 -16.39 -15.06 -9.31
CA ASP A 142 -17.45 -14.76 -10.29
C ASP A 142 -17.10 -13.54 -11.14
N LEU A 143 -16.54 -12.47 -10.53
CA LEU A 143 -16.11 -11.27 -11.25
C LEU A 143 -14.94 -11.57 -12.19
N ILE A 144 -14.03 -12.45 -11.80
CA ILE A 144 -12.92 -12.91 -12.65
C ILE A 144 -13.46 -13.69 -13.85
N HIS A 145 -14.37 -14.63 -13.64
CA HIS A 145 -15.00 -15.39 -14.71
C HIS A 145 -15.78 -14.50 -15.70
N LYS A 146 -16.36 -13.40 -15.22
CA LYS A 146 -17.04 -12.40 -16.04
C LYS A 146 -16.09 -11.41 -16.74
N GLY A 147 -14.78 -11.52 -16.52
CA GLY A 147 -13.78 -10.64 -17.11
C GLY A 147 -13.74 -9.22 -16.52
N LYS A 148 -14.47 -8.93 -15.43
CA LYS A 148 -14.49 -7.62 -14.76
C LYS A 148 -13.28 -7.38 -13.87
N VAL A 149 -12.67 -8.44 -13.35
CA VAL A 149 -11.50 -8.45 -12.47
C VAL A 149 -10.51 -9.47 -13.01
N LYS A 150 -9.21 -9.19 -12.96
CA LYS A 150 -8.16 -10.15 -13.35
C LYS A 150 -7.60 -10.92 -12.15
N HIS A 151 -7.35 -10.22 -11.05
CA HIS A 151 -6.66 -10.77 -9.89
C HIS A 151 -7.35 -10.39 -8.58
N PHE A 152 -7.29 -11.32 -7.62
CA PHE A 152 -7.82 -11.13 -6.26
C PHE A 152 -6.70 -10.83 -5.28
N GLY A 153 -6.95 -9.93 -4.33
CA GLY A 153 -6.06 -9.61 -3.23
C GLY A 153 -6.78 -9.42 -1.90
N LEU A 154 -5.99 -9.43 -0.83
CA LEU A 154 -6.45 -9.16 0.54
C LEU A 154 -5.58 -8.08 1.18
N SER A 155 -6.17 -7.24 2.04
CA SER A 155 -5.41 -6.24 2.79
C SER A 155 -5.58 -6.43 4.29
N GLU A 156 -4.43 -6.53 5.00
CA GLU A 156 -4.34 -6.76 6.45
C GLU A 156 -5.07 -8.04 6.94
N PRO A 157 -5.11 -9.15 6.18
CA PRO A 157 -5.73 -10.38 6.64
C PRO A 157 -4.86 -11.12 7.65
N GLY A 158 -5.49 -12.00 8.46
CA GLY A 158 -4.80 -13.03 9.22
C GLY A 158 -4.40 -14.22 8.32
N VAL A 159 -3.40 -14.99 8.74
CA VAL A 159 -2.87 -16.09 7.92
C VAL A 159 -3.89 -17.19 7.62
N GLN A 160 -4.80 -17.49 8.54
CA GLN A 160 -5.87 -18.46 8.30
C GLN A 160 -6.86 -17.97 7.24
N THR A 161 -7.19 -16.67 7.27
CA THR A 161 -8.03 -16.04 6.25
C THR A 161 -7.38 -16.08 4.88
N ILE A 162 -6.06 -15.82 4.79
CA ILE A 162 -5.30 -15.96 3.54
C ILE A 162 -5.45 -17.37 2.97
N ARG A 163 -5.21 -18.40 3.79
CA ARG A 163 -5.28 -19.82 3.35
C ARG A 163 -6.68 -20.21 2.88
N ARG A 164 -7.72 -19.84 3.63
CA ARG A 164 -9.11 -20.14 3.29
C ARG A 164 -9.56 -19.45 2.01
N ALA A 165 -9.24 -18.15 1.85
CA ALA A 165 -9.53 -17.42 0.63
C ALA A 165 -8.81 -18.02 -0.58
N HIS A 166 -7.52 -18.32 -0.43
CA HIS A 166 -6.67 -18.87 -1.51
C HIS A 166 -7.14 -20.25 -1.99
N ALA A 167 -7.76 -21.05 -1.12
CA ALA A 167 -8.33 -22.35 -1.48
C ALA A 167 -9.55 -22.23 -2.39
N VAL A 168 -10.31 -21.14 -2.31
CA VAL A 168 -11.52 -20.88 -3.15
C VAL A 168 -11.16 -20.16 -4.44
N GLN A 169 -10.38 -19.12 -4.33
CA GLN A 169 -9.87 -18.30 -5.44
C GLN A 169 -8.43 -17.89 -5.14
N SER A 170 -7.54 -18.18 -6.05
CA SER A 170 -6.12 -17.81 -5.89
C SER A 170 -5.97 -16.35 -5.53
N VAL A 171 -5.37 -16.08 -4.37
CA VAL A 171 -4.97 -14.74 -3.94
C VAL A 171 -3.64 -14.41 -4.62
N THR A 172 -3.62 -13.35 -5.40
CA THR A 172 -2.45 -12.91 -6.15
C THR A 172 -1.50 -12.09 -5.28
N ALA A 173 -2.05 -11.22 -4.43
CA ALA A 173 -1.26 -10.35 -3.58
C ALA A 173 -1.94 -10.11 -2.22
N VAL A 174 -1.11 -9.96 -1.19
CA VAL A 174 -1.53 -9.45 0.12
C VAL A 174 -0.90 -8.07 0.31
N GLN A 175 -1.70 -7.11 0.76
CA GLN A 175 -1.27 -5.74 1.02
C GLN A 175 -1.32 -5.44 2.51
N ASN A 176 -0.16 -5.33 3.16
CA ASN A 176 -0.06 -4.97 4.58
C ASN A 176 0.88 -3.79 4.80
N GLU A 177 0.76 -3.13 5.95
CA GLU A 177 1.81 -2.20 6.36
C GLU A 177 3.11 -2.98 6.61
N TYR A 178 4.18 -2.55 5.93
CA TYR A 178 5.52 -3.12 6.15
C TYR A 178 6.59 -2.09 5.85
N SER A 179 7.50 -1.93 6.79
CA SER A 179 8.65 -1.01 6.72
C SER A 179 9.64 -1.34 7.83
N LEU A 180 10.79 -0.69 7.85
CA LEU A 180 11.71 -0.75 8.98
C LEU A 180 11.09 -0.30 10.32
N TRP A 181 10.00 0.44 10.27
CA TRP A 181 9.25 0.89 11.45
C TRP A 181 8.11 -0.05 11.87
N TRP A 182 7.73 -1.02 11.01
CA TRP A 182 6.69 -2.01 11.29
C TRP A 182 7.01 -3.33 10.60
N ARG A 183 7.47 -4.31 11.37
CA ARG A 183 8.01 -5.58 10.86
C ARG A 183 7.16 -6.81 11.20
N LYS A 184 6.02 -6.63 11.84
CA LYS A 184 5.13 -7.73 12.23
C LYS A 184 4.80 -8.74 11.10
N PRO A 185 4.66 -8.34 9.82
CA PRO A 185 4.43 -9.32 8.75
C PRO A 185 5.51 -10.41 8.61
N GLU A 186 6.73 -10.18 9.12
CA GLU A 186 7.82 -11.16 9.06
C GLU A 186 7.55 -12.41 9.90
N GLU A 187 6.72 -12.30 10.96
CA GLU A 187 6.47 -13.37 11.93
C GLU A 187 5.69 -14.52 11.29
N GLU A 188 4.60 -14.22 10.57
CA GLU A 188 3.69 -15.23 10.03
C GLU A 188 3.26 -14.97 8.58
N VAL A 189 3.05 -13.70 8.21
CA VAL A 189 2.50 -13.34 6.90
C VAL A 189 3.48 -13.67 5.79
N LEU A 190 4.70 -13.15 5.84
CA LEU A 190 5.70 -13.39 4.79
C LEU A 190 6.02 -14.88 4.58
N PRO A 191 6.23 -15.71 5.65
CA PRO A 191 6.38 -17.15 5.49
C PRO A 191 5.19 -17.82 4.79
N THR A 192 3.95 -17.43 5.16
CA THR A 192 2.73 -17.96 4.53
C THR A 192 2.63 -17.57 3.06
N LEU A 193 2.97 -16.33 2.70
CA LEU A 193 2.95 -15.88 1.31
C LEU A 193 4.01 -16.59 0.46
N GLU A 194 5.19 -16.84 1.01
CA GLU A 194 6.24 -17.59 0.33
C GLU A 194 5.82 -19.02 0.03
N GLU A 195 5.22 -19.70 1.01
CA GLU A 195 4.66 -21.06 0.88
C GLU A 195 3.60 -21.11 -0.23
N LEU A 196 2.65 -20.17 -0.21
CA LEU A 196 1.53 -20.17 -1.15
C LEU A 196 1.86 -19.55 -2.52
N GLY A 197 3.03 -18.90 -2.64
CA GLY A 197 3.44 -18.21 -3.86
C GLY A 197 2.66 -16.94 -4.14
N ILE A 198 2.26 -16.20 -3.10
CA ILE A 198 1.49 -14.95 -3.14
C ILE A 198 2.45 -13.76 -3.11
N GLY A 199 2.18 -12.71 -3.90
CA GLY A 199 2.94 -11.46 -3.87
C GLY A 199 2.61 -10.61 -2.64
N PHE A 200 3.54 -9.71 -2.28
CA PHE A 200 3.36 -8.82 -1.15
C PHE A 200 3.51 -7.36 -1.54
N VAL A 201 2.55 -6.55 -1.11
CA VAL A 201 2.47 -5.12 -1.43
C VAL A 201 2.54 -4.29 -0.14
N PRO A 202 3.73 -3.86 0.29
CA PRO A 202 3.87 -2.97 1.43
C PRO A 202 3.21 -1.61 1.20
N PHE A 203 2.16 -1.28 1.98
CA PHE A 203 1.70 0.10 2.08
C PHE A 203 2.42 0.84 3.21
N SER A 204 2.40 2.17 3.18
CA SER A 204 3.16 3.03 4.09
C SER A 204 4.65 2.62 4.25
N PRO A 205 5.34 2.26 3.16
CA PRO A 205 6.70 1.70 3.22
C PRO A 205 7.74 2.67 3.77
N LEU A 206 7.41 3.96 3.82
CA LEU A 206 8.21 5.02 4.44
C LEU A 206 7.69 5.44 5.83
N GLY A 207 6.89 4.59 6.50
CA GLY A 207 6.33 4.92 7.80
C GLY A 207 5.51 6.22 7.76
N ARG A 208 4.67 6.40 6.73
CA ARG A 208 3.88 7.62 6.49
C ARG A 208 4.73 8.89 6.41
N GLY A 209 5.95 8.77 5.90
CA GLY A 209 6.91 9.84 5.72
C GLY A 209 7.95 9.97 6.85
N PHE A 210 7.81 9.28 7.98
CA PHE A 210 8.75 9.36 9.09
C PHE A 210 10.16 8.91 8.69
N LEU A 211 10.27 7.77 7.98
CA LEU A 211 11.54 7.21 7.55
C LEU A 211 12.27 8.04 6.47
N SER A 212 11.64 9.10 5.96
CA SER A 212 12.31 10.05 5.04
C SER A 212 13.24 11.03 5.73
N GLY A 213 13.19 11.12 7.06
CA GLY A 213 13.95 12.10 7.85
C GLY A 213 13.43 13.55 7.72
N LYS A 214 12.20 13.74 7.20
CA LYS A 214 11.58 15.08 7.04
C LYS A 214 10.56 15.40 8.12
N ILE A 215 10.33 14.49 9.05
CA ILE A 215 9.40 14.62 10.18
C ILE A 215 10.20 14.53 11.47
N SER A 216 10.16 15.59 12.27
CA SER A 216 10.79 15.68 13.59
C SER A 216 9.73 15.73 14.70
N GLU A 217 10.18 15.75 15.94
CA GLU A 217 9.32 15.96 17.13
C GLU A 217 8.50 17.26 17.02
N ASN A 218 9.07 18.30 16.38
CA ASN A 218 8.45 19.63 16.26
C ASN A 218 7.56 19.78 15.00
N THR A 219 7.45 18.76 14.15
CA THR A 219 6.62 18.85 12.95
C THR A 219 5.15 18.92 13.33
N THR A 220 4.44 19.90 12.78
CA THR A 220 2.97 20.02 12.89
C THR A 220 2.32 19.49 11.61
N PHE A 221 1.16 18.87 11.74
CA PHE A 221 0.35 18.39 10.64
C PHE A 221 -0.93 19.21 10.54
N ASP A 222 -1.50 19.30 9.34
CA ASP A 222 -2.84 19.87 9.15
C ASP A 222 -3.86 19.17 10.06
N SER A 223 -4.90 19.88 10.51
CA SER A 223 -5.91 19.34 11.43
C SER A 223 -6.65 18.11 10.88
N SER A 224 -6.77 17.98 9.58
CA SER A 224 -7.40 16.85 8.88
C SER A 224 -6.41 15.71 8.54
N ASP A 225 -5.13 15.83 8.93
CA ASP A 225 -4.12 14.80 8.68
C ASP A 225 -4.27 13.63 9.66
N LEU A 226 -4.44 12.44 9.14
CA LEU A 226 -4.65 11.22 9.93
C LEU A 226 -3.50 10.93 10.91
N ARG A 227 -2.27 11.44 10.65
CA ARG A 227 -1.13 11.24 11.55
C ARG A 227 -1.34 11.84 12.92
N ASN A 228 -2.19 12.88 13.06
CA ASN A 228 -2.58 13.43 14.33
C ASN A 228 -3.31 12.42 15.24
N THR A 229 -3.90 11.37 14.67
CA THR A 229 -4.64 10.34 15.44
C THR A 229 -3.81 9.08 15.72
N LEU A 230 -2.60 8.97 15.16
CA LEU A 230 -1.78 7.77 15.29
C LEU A 230 -0.83 7.87 16.50
N PRO A 231 -0.86 6.91 17.46
CA PRO A 231 -0.07 6.98 18.68
C PRO A 231 1.44 7.12 18.45
N ARG A 232 1.99 6.50 17.41
CA ARG A 232 3.42 6.60 17.06
C ARG A 232 3.84 7.94 16.46
N PHE A 233 2.88 8.87 16.21
CA PHE A 233 3.14 10.21 15.71
C PHE A 233 3.05 11.29 16.77
N THR A 234 2.87 10.96 18.05
CA THR A 234 3.04 11.96 19.12
C THR A 234 4.48 12.50 19.12
N PRO A 235 4.71 13.74 19.56
CA PRO A 235 6.06 14.32 19.63
C PRO A 235 7.06 13.40 20.37
N GLU A 236 6.63 12.84 21.49
CA GLU A 236 7.44 11.93 22.32
C GLU A 236 7.82 10.64 21.57
N ALA A 237 6.84 10.02 20.88
CA ALA A 237 7.09 8.81 20.11
C ALA A 237 8.02 9.10 18.91
N ARG A 238 7.83 10.22 18.21
CA ARG A 238 8.72 10.64 17.10
C ARG A 238 10.15 10.86 17.57
N LYS A 239 10.33 11.54 18.74
CA LYS A 239 11.65 11.73 19.37
C LYS A 239 12.30 10.40 19.72
N ALA A 240 11.56 9.50 20.38
CA ALA A 240 12.06 8.19 20.78
C ALA A 240 12.46 7.30 19.58
N ASN A 241 11.76 7.45 18.45
CA ASN A 241 12.02 6.66 17.24
C ASN A 241 13.08 7.29 16.29
N GLN A 242 13.64 8.47 16.63
CA GLN A 242 14.58 9.19 15.78
C GLN A 242 15.83 8.36 15.43
N ALA A 243 16.27 7.50 16.33
CA ALA A 243 17.43 6.63 16.11
C ALA A 243 17.32 5.75 14.84
N LEU A 244 16.08 5.36 14.45
CA LEU A 244 15.86 4.60 13.22
C LEU A 244 16.10 5.47 11.97
N VAL A 245 15.70 6.74 12.03
CA VAL A 245 15.94 7.71 10.94
C VAL A 245 17.41 8.04 10.82
N ASP A 246 18.11 8.18 11.95
CA ASP A 246 19.54 8.48 11.99
C ASP A 246 20.35 7.31 11.38
N LEU A 247 20.01 6.06 11.71
CA LEU A 247 20.59 4.87 11.10
C LEU A 247 20.45 4.89 9.57
N LEU A 248 19.24 5.17 9.07
CA LEU A 248 19.02 5.28 7.63
C LEU A 248 19.83 6.42 7.01
N GLY A 249 19.99 7.54 7.73
CA GLY A 249 20.80 8.69 7.34
C GLY A 249 22.27 8.36 7.15
N GLU A 250 22.87 7.58 8.05
CA GLU A 250 24.28 7.17 7.96
C GLU A 250 24.54 6.25 6.76
N ILE A 251 23.64 5.29 6.53
CA ILE A 251 23.76 4.41 5.37
C ILE A 251 23.55 5.19 4.07
N ALA A 252 22.56 6.10 4.06
CA ALA A 252 22.27 6.93 2.91
C ALA A 252 23.47 7.78 2.47
N LYS A 253 24.19 8.38 3.42
CA LYS A 253 25.44 9.13 3.13
C LYS A 253 26.47 8.27 2.39
N ARG A 254 26.71 7.04 2.87
CA ARG A 254 27.68 6.10 2.25
C ARG A 254 27.24 5.68 0.84
N LYS A 255 25.95 5.49 0.65
CA LYS A 255 25.36 5.06 -0.63
C LYS A 255 25.08 6.23 -1.60
N LYS A 256 25.35 7.47 -1.21
CA LYS A 256 24.98 8.68 -1.98
C LYS A 256 23.47 8.70 -2.33
N ALA A 257 22.65 8.29 -1.38
CA ALA A 257 21.21 8.16 -1.48
C ALA A 257 20.51 8.98 -0.38
N THR A 258 19.18 8.92 -0.33
CA THR A 258 18.38 9.50 0.75
C THR A 258 17.91 8.41 1.73
N PRO A 259 17.55 8.76 2.98
CA PRO A 259 16.96 7.82 3.93
C PRO A 259 15.73 7.09 3.37
N ALA A 260 14.87 7.83 2.63
CA ALA A 260 13.70 7.24 1.97
C ALA A 260 14.10 6.18 0.94
N GLN A 261 15.12 6.43 0.15
CA GLN A 261 15.63 5.47 -0.83
C GLN A 261 16.22 4.23 -0.17
N ILE A 262 16.96 4.38 0.94
CA ILE A 262 17.48 3.22 1.69
C ILE A 262 16.34 2.39 2.28
N ALA A 263 15.31 3.02 2.85
CA ALA A 263 14.15 2.33 3.39
C ALA A 263 13.39 1.52 2.32
N LEU A 264 13.23 2.07 1.12
CA LEU A 264 12.59 1.37 0.00
C LEU A 264 13.50 0.27 -0.58
N ALA A 265 14.80 0.52 -0.73
CA ALA A 265 15.77 -0.47 -1.19
C ALA A 265 15.85 -1.66 -0.22
N TRP A 266 15.76 -1.41 1.08
CA TRP A 266 15.69 -2.46 2.10
C TRP A 266 14.47 -3.38 1.88
N LEU A 267 13.28 -2.81 1.64
CA LEU A 267 12.06 -3.58 1.32
C LEU A 267 12.25 -4.43 0.06
N LEU A 268 12.83 -3.84 -0.98
CA LEU A 268 13.10 -4.53 -2.24
C LEU A 268 14.10 -5.67 -2.09
N ALA A 269 15.02 -5.59 -1.13
CA ALA A 269 16.02 -6.61 -0.84
C ALA A 269 15.48 -7.81 -0.03
N GLN A 270 14.31 -7.68 0.63
CA GLN A 270 13.75 -8.75 1.45
C GLN A 270 13.34 -9.97 0.63
N LYS A 271 12.55 -9.77 -0.41
CA LYS A 271 12.09 -10.85 -1.31
C LYS A 271 11.82 -10.29 -2.71
N PRO A 272 12.03 -11.08 -3.78
CA PRO A 272 11.83 -10.62 -5.16
C PRO A 272 10.36 -10.37 -5.54
N TRP A 273 9.41 -10.87 -4.74
CA TRP A 273 7.97 -10.72 -4.92
C TRP A 273 7.34 -9.63 -4.05
N ILE A 274 8.16 -8.77 -3.44
CA ILE A 274 7.74 -7.60 -2.67
C ILE A 274 7.75 -6.36 -3.58
N VAL A 275 6.62 -5.64 -3.62
CA VAL A 275 6.43 -4.44 -4.43
C VAL A 275 5.84 -3.33 -3.54
N PRO A 276 6.66 -2.44 -2.97
CA PRO A 276 6.18 -1.33 -2.14
C PRO A 276 5.45 -0.27 -2.98
N ILE A 277 4.45 0.37 -2.36
CA ILE A 277 3.63 1.42 -2.96
C ILE A 277 3.75 2.75 -2.18
N PRO A 278 4.92 3.41 -2.15
CA PRO A 278 5.03 4.71 -1.52
C PRO A 278 4.11 5.73 -2.21
N GLY A 279 3.31 6.45 -1.40
CA GLY A 279 2.46 7.54 -1.89
C GLY A 279 3.20 8.88 -1.87
N THR A 280 2.93 9.71 -2.87
CA THR A 280 3.42 11.10 -2.90
C THR A 280 2.53 11.99 -3.78
N THR A 281 2.55 13.29 -3.50
CA THR A 281 1.89 14.34 -4.29
C THR A 281 2.90 15.29 -4.93
N LYS A 282 4.20 14.94 -4.92
CA LYS A 282 5.28 15.81 -5.43
C LYS A 282 6.19 15.03 -6.38
N LEU A 283 6.44 15.58 -7.57
CA LEU A 283 7.28 14.96 -8.60
C LEU A 283 8.68 14.63 -8.08
N LYS A 284 9.33 15.55 -7.39
CA LYS A 284 10.67 15.31 -6.81
C LYS A 284 10.71 14.09 -5.89
N ARG A 285 9.65 13.88 -5.08
CA ARG A 285 9.56 12.70 -4.21
C ARG A 285 9.21 11.43 -4.97
N LEU A 286 8.42 11.53 -6.03
CA LEU A 286 8.17 10.41 -6.93
C LEU A 286 9.50 9.93 -7.53
N GLU A 287 10.29 10.82 -8.09
CA GLU A 287 11.60 10.51 -8.68
C GLU A 287 12.58 9.95 -7.64
N GLU A 288 12.59 10.51 -6.43
CA GLU A 288 13.36 10.00 -5.29
C GLU A 288 12.95 8.55 -4.96
N ASN A 289 11.65 8.28 -4.82
CA ASN A 289 11.13 6.97 -4.46
C ASN A 289 11.45 5.91 -5.53
N ILE A 290 11.18 6.19 -6.79
CA ILE A 290 11.46 5.25 -7.88
C ILE A 290 12.96 5.01 -8.08
N GLY A 291 13.80 5.99 -7.75
CA GLY A 291 15.25 5.86 -7.76
C GLY A 291 15.79 4.81 -6.79
N ALA A 292 15.02 4.46 -5.76
CA ALA A 292 15.40 3.40 -4.81
C ALA A 292 15.57 2.04 -5.49
N ALA A 293 14.88 1.78 -6.60
CA ALA A 293 15.01 0.53 -7.35
C ALA A 293 16.40 0.33 -7.99
N ALA A 294 17.20 1.37 -8.08
CA ALA A 294 18.58 1.31 -8.58
C ALA A 294 19.63 1.21 -7.47
N ILE A 295 19.21 1.25 -6.20
CA ILE A 295 20.13 1.17 -5.07
C ILE A 295 20.34 -0.28 -4.68
N GLU A 296 21.59 -0.72 -4.74
CA GLU A 296 22.01 -2.04 -4.29
C GLU A 296 22.51 -1.97 -2.84
N LEU A 297 21.82 -2.71 -1.96
CA LEU A 297 22.27 -2.96 -0.60
C LEU A 297 23.04 -4.28 -0.58
N THR A 298 24.31 -4.24 -0.19
CA THR A 298 25.12 -5.43 -0.05
C THR A 298 24.66 -6.28 1.15
N PRO A 299 25.05 -7.57 1.23
CA PRO A 299 24.78 -8.38 2.42
C PRO A 299 25.31 -7.75 3.72
N ASP A 300 26.41 -6.99 3.66
CA ASP A 300 26.95 -6.27 4.82
C ASP A 300 26.04 -5.09 5.23
N ASP A 301 25.56 -4.32 4.25
CA ASP A 301 24.60 -3.24 4.53
C ASP A 301 23.33 -3.80 5.19
N LEU A 302 22.80 -4.91 4.67
CA LEU A 302 21.59 -5.54 5.22
C LEU A 302 21.82 -6.06 6.63
N ARG A 303 22.98 -6.69 6.92
CA ARG A 303 23.34 -7.12 8.27
C ARG A 303 23.50 -5.95 9.24
N GLU A 304 24.08 -4.86 8.79
CA GLU A 304 24.21 -3.63 9.59
C GLU A 304 22.83 -3.06 9.95
N ILE A 305 21.95 -2.92 8.95
CA ILE A 305 20.56 -2.44 9.15
C ILE A 305 19.86 -3.35 10.16
N GLU A 306 19.91 -4.67 9.97
CA GLU A 306 19.26 -5.64 10.85
C GLU A 306 19.80 -5.54 12.29
N THR A 307 21.11 -5.55 12.45
CA THR A 307 21.77 -5.49 13.77
C THR A 307 21.47 -4.19 14.50
N ALA A 308 21.41 -3.06 13.79
CA ALA A 308 21.11 -1.77 14.40
C ALA A 308 19.62 -1.62 14.67
N ALA A 309 18.75 -1.98 13.72
CA ALA A 309 17.31 -1.86 13.87
C ALA A 309 16.76 -2.77 14.99
N SER A 310 17.32 -3.98 15.17
CA SER A 310 16.90 -4.90 16.24
C SER A 310 17.13 -4.35 17.66
N LYS A 311 18.03 -3.39 17.83
CA LYS A 311 18.32 -2.72 19.11
C LYS A 311 17.38 -1.54 19.37
N ILE A 312 16.64 -1.09 18.36
CA ILE A 312 15.74 0.07 18.45
C ILE A 312 14.34 -0.44 18.81
N LYS A 313 13.91 -0.16 20.02
CA LYS A 313 12.54 -0.46 20.47
C LYS A 313 11.62 0.63 19.97
N VAL A 314 10.84 0.35 18.92
CA VAL A 314 9.83 1.28 18.40
C VAL A 314 8.81 1.65 19.47
N GLN A 315 8.57 2.96 19.65
CA GLN A 315 7.61 3.51 20.59
C GLN A 315 6.33 3.96 19.88
N GLY A 316 5.20 3.78 20.57
CA GLY A 316 3.87 4.13 20.07
C GLY A 316 3.23 3.02 19.22
N ALA A 317 1.94 2.78 19.47
CA ALA A 317 1.16 1.82 18.70
C ALA A 317 0.98 2.28 17.25
N ARG A 318 0.89 1.33 16.34
CA ARG A 318 0.66 1.56 14.90
C ARG A 318 -0.62 2.32 14.64
N TYR A 319 -1.70 1.86 15.28
CA TYR A 319 -3.05 2.39 15.17
C TYR A 319 -3.67 2.61 16.56
N PRO A 320 -4.69 3.48 16.66
CA PRO A 320 -5.64 3.41 17.77
C PRO A 320 -6.32 2.03 17.81
N GLU A 321 -6.73 1.59 18.99
CA GLU A 321 -7.27 0.24 19.22
C GLU A 321 -8.38 -0.16 18.22
N ARG A 322 -9.33 0.74 17.97
CA ARG A 322 -10.42 0.50 17.01
C ARG A 322 -9.93 0.12 15.60
N LEU A 323 -8.87 0.75 15.11
CA LEU A 323 -8.32 0.46 13.79
C LEU A 323 -7.45 -0.81 13.81
N GLU A 324 -6.72 -1.04 14.91
CA GLU A 324 -5.91 -2.25 15.05
C GLU A 324 -6.79 -3.51 15.06
N GLN A 325 -7.96 -3.46 15.70
CA GLN A 325 -8.94 -4.55 15.71
C GLN A 325 -9.49 -4.92 14.32
N MET A 326 -9.26 -4.10 13.30
CA MET A 326 -9.67 -4.37 11.91
C MET A 326 -8.56 -5.06 11.10
N THR A 327 -7.45 -5.43 11.74
CA THR A 327 -6.29 -6.05 11.10
C THR A 327 -6.03 -7.44 11.67
N GLY A 328 -5.37 -8.31 10.90
CA GLY A 328 -4.97 -9.65 11.36
C GLY A 328 -6.13 -10.64 11.55
N ARG A 329 -7.29 -10.39 10.93
CA ARG A 329 -8.49 -11.23 11.03
C ARG A 329 -8.53 -12.34 10.00
#